data_f0de974a39ccbf41531b347c5a616abd
#
_entry.id   f0de974a39ccbf41531b347c5a616abd
#
_cell.length_a   1.000
_cell.length_b   1.000
_cell.length_c   1.000
_cell.angle_alpha   90.00
_cell.angle_beta   90.00
_cell.angle_gamma   90.00
#
_symmetry.space_group_name_H-M   'P 1'
#
loop_
_entity.id
_entity.type
_entity.pdbx_description
1 polymer ?
#
loop_
_entity_poly.entity_id
_entity_poly.type
_entity_poly.pdbx_seq_one_letter_code
_entity_poly.pdbx_strand_id
1 'polypeptide(L)'
;MNFSILLVLKDRSRYTKRLMNKWNSEKFPYKIWIADGGKDDAIASVLSDKSNFSNLDYEYMRYPFDATLQDFHNKMASAVMKIDTDTTMLMDNDDFIEVDGINRCVEILKDNSYCSARGLMQTVYGDNMYELYPDSIIGSSAAERVIKQTQQFHSNWHNVARTKYIQAMWKIIKIANPQNFRIVEQSTCYLNTVFGNSYRGDFPWMHHGQSERIQLSSGTLQSHFPSQQEWINSGYWLEEFNKLTEMVGAAISYHDGVSIEDGLKIFRECYHFKLPELKDLLDIRVSQAFKLGYNYNKIDQMLQVMQELNIEKAKT
;
A
#
# COMPACT_ATOMS: atom_id res chain seq x y z
N MET A 1 -0.82 4.05 -21.74
CA MET A 1 -0.77 3.09 -20.62
C MET A 1 -2.19 2.75 -20.26
N ASN A 2 -2.50 1.47 -20.11
CA ASN A 2 -3.80 1.02 -19.61
C ASN A 2 -3.79 1.01 -18.08
N PHE A 3 -4.99 1.14 -17.49
CA PHE A 3 -5.18 1.25 -16.04
C PHE A 3 -6.30 0.33 -15.56
N SER A 4 -6.16 -0.19 -14.36
CA SER A 4 -7.22 -0.91 -13.65
C SER A 4 -7.20 -0.61 -12.15
N ILE A 5 -8.28 -1.00 -11.46
CA ILE A 5 -8.39 -0.93 -10.01
C ILE A 5 -8.36 -2.34 -9.44
N LEU A 6 -7.65 -2.52 -8.32
CA LEU A 6 -7.84 -3.66 -7.45
C LEU A 6 -8.69 -3.23 -6.24
N LEU A 7 -9.96 -3.59 -6.27
CA LEU A 7 -10.89 -3.41 -5.17
C LEU A 7 -10.69 -4.51 -4.13
N VAL A 8 -10.25 -4.13 -2.94
CA VAL A 8 -9.93 -5.05 -1.85
C VAL A 8 -11.11 -5.17 -0.91
N LEU A 9 -11.69 -6.37 -0.82
CA LEU A 9 -12.90 -6.59 -0.03
C LEU A 9 -12.64 -7.53 1.15
N LYS A 10 -13.28 -7.20 2.26
CA LYS A 10 -13.52 -8.07 3.41
C LYS A 10 -14.79 -7.60 4.08
N ASP A 11 -15.89 -8.37 3.85
CA ASP A 11 -17.22 -8.00 4.36
C ASP A 11 -17.66 -6.59 3.92
N ARG A 12 -18.47 -5.85 4.73
CA ARG A 12 -18.92 -4.48 4.42
C ARG A 12 -19.75 -4.39 3.13
N SER A 13 -20.62 -5.37 2.90
CA SER A 13 -21.41 -5.57 1.66
C SER A 13 -22.22 -4.35 1.23
N ARG A 14 -22.72 -3.54 2.21
CA ARG A 14 -23.46 -2.32 1.93
C ARG A 14 -22.62 -1.30 1.14
N TYR A 15 -21.34 -1.13 1.52
CA TYR A 15 -20.43 -0.22 0.83
C TYR A 15 -20.07 -0.74 -0.55
N THR A 16 -19.78 -2.05 -0.65
CA THR A 16 -19.52 -2.69 -1.94
C THR A 16 -20.68 -2.49 -2.92
N LYS A 17 -21.94 -2.77 -2.47
CA LYS A 17 -23.13 -2.54 -3.32
C LYS A 17 -23.29 -1.08 -3.73
N ARG A 18 -23.07 -0.14 -2.80
CA ARG A 18 -23.15 1.30 -3.08
C ARG A 18 -22.14 1.70 -4.17
N LEU A 19 -20.89 1.28 -4.02
CA LEU A 19 -19.80 1.61 -4.94
C LEU A 19 -20.06 1.02 -6.33
N MET A 20 -20.38 -0.28 -6.41
CA MET A 20 -20.65 -0.97 -7.67
C MET A 20 -21.87 -0.40 -8.39
N ASN A 21 -22.95 -0.06 -7.68
CA ASN A 21 -24.11 0.60 -8.26
C ASN A 21 -23.77 1.97 -8.83
N LYS A 22 -23.01 2.79 -8.08
CA LYS A 22 -22.54 4.10 -8.55
C LYS A 22 -21.74 3.94 -9.84
N TRP A 23 -20.72 3.12 -9.83
CA TRP A 23 -19.86 2.90 -11.00
C TRP A 23 -20.64 2.32 -12.18
N ASN A 24 -21.58 1.40 -11.94
CA ASN A 24 -22.42 0.85 -13.01
C ASN A 24 -23.34 1.91 -13.64
N SER A 25 -23.92 2.82 -12.82
CA SER A 25 -24.75 3.91 -13.32
C SER A 25 -23.96 4.95 -14.11
N GLU A 26 -22.71 5.21 -13.70
CA GLU A 26 -21.79 6.14 -14.34
C GLU A 26 -21.01 5.55 -15.51
N LYS A 27 -21.16 4.24 -15.77
CA LYS A 27 -20.41 3.49 -16.78
C LYS A 27 -18.90 3.66 -16.60
N PHE A 28 -18.44 3.37 -15.38
CA PHE A 28 -17.03 3.52 -15.00
C PHE A 28 -16.09 2.91 -16.07
N PRO A 29 -15.11 3.68 -16.57
CA PRO A 29 -14.43 3.34 -17.83
C PRO A 29 -13.29 2.33 -17.69
N TYR A 30 -12.92 1.92 -16.47
CA TYR A 30 -11.74 1.11 -16.24
C TYR A 30 -12.09 -0.29 -15.76
N LYS A 31 -11.20 -1.23 -16.04
CA LYS A 31 -11.29 -2.60 -15.54
C LYS A 31 -11.13 -2.63 -14.01
N ILE A 32 -11.96 -3.44 -13.36
CA ILE A 32 -11.97 -3.62 -11.90
C ILE A 32 -11.64 -5.08 -11.60
N TRP A 33 -10.56 -5.29 -10.85
CA TRP A 33 -10.25 -6.57 -10.23
C TRP A 33 -10.79 -6.56 -8.82
N ILE A 34 -11.63 -7.51 -8.45
CA ILE A 34 -12.24 -7.58 -7.12
C ILE A 34 -11.65 -8.77 -6.37
N ALA A 35 -10.87 -8.48 -5.31
CA ALA A 35 -10.27 -9.48 -4.44
C ALA A 35 -11.07 -9.58 -3.13
N ASP A 36 -11.94 -10.56 -3.02
CA ASP A 36 -12.85 -10.73 -1.89
C ASP A 36 -12.40 -11.84 -0.94
N GLY A 37 -12.04 -11.47 0.28
CA GLY A 37 -11.73 -12.34 1.42
C GLY A 37 -12.78 -12.25 2.53
N GLY A 38 -14.03 -11.87 2.21
CA GLY A 38 -15.13 -11.77 3.17
C GLY A 38 -15.87 -13.08 3.41
N LYS A 39 -16.83 -13.06 4.35
CA LYS A 39 -17.72 -14.18 4.66
C LYS A 39 -19.12 -14.07 4.04
N ASP A 40 -19.48 -12.92 3.49
CA ASP A 40 -20.82 -12.64 3.00
C ASP A 40 -21.06 -13.29 1.64
N ASP A 41 -21.72 -14.45 1.66
CA ASP A 41 -22.06 -15.19 0.44
C ASP A 41 -23.12 -14.48 -0.42
N ALA A 42 -23.95 -13.63 0.18
CA ALA A 42 -24.95 -12.89 -0.58
C ALA A 42 -24.30 -11.84 -1.48
N ILE A 43 -23.27 -11.13 -1.00
CA ILE A 43 -22.51 -10.21 -1.86
C ILE A 43 -21.66 -10.98 -2.88
N ALA A 44 -21.09 -12.12 -2.48
CA ALA A 44 -20.35 -12.98 -3.41
C ALA A 44 -21.21 -13.44 -4.58
N SER A 45 -22.46 -13.87 -4.33
CA SER A 45 -23.42 -14.25 -5.38
C SER A 45 -23.73 -13.08 -6.30
N VAL A 46 -23.95 -11.87 -5.75
CA VAL A 46 -24.22 -10.66 -6.54
C VAL A 46 -23.02 -10.30 -7.44
N LEU A 47 -21.79 -10.37 -6.93
CA LEU A 47 -20.58 -10.04 -7.69
C LEU A 47 -20.21 -11.12 -8.72
N SER A 48 -20.60 -12.36 -8.50
CA SER A 48 -20.36 -13.47 -9.44
C SER A 48 -21.25 -13.40 -10.66
N ASP A 49 -22.42 -12.78 -10.56
CA ASP A 49 -23.36 -12.59 -11.67
C ASP A 49 -23.11 -11.22 -12.33
N LYS A 50 -22.37 -11.23 -13.44
CA LYS A 50 -22.03 -10.01 -14.19
C LYS A 50 -23.25 -9.24 -14.73
N SER A 51 -24.41 -9.86 -14.82
CA SER A 51 -25.64 -9.18 -15.25
C SER A 51 -26.11 -8.10 -14.27
N ASN A 52 -25.75 -8.21 -12.98
CA ASN A 52 -26.06 -7.21 -11.97
C ASN A 52 -25.36 -5.84 -12.21
N PHE A 53 -24.21 -5.86 -12.90
CA PHE A 53 -23.41 -4.67 -13.18
C PHE A 53 -22.94 -4.67 -14.65
N SER A 54 -23.89 -4.76 -15.57
CA SER A 54 -23.66 -4.98 -17.00
C SER A 54 -22.89 -3.86 -17.72
N ASN A 55 -22.77 -2.67 -17.12
CA ASN A 55 -21.99 -1.56 -17.67
C ASN A 55 -20.53 -1.53 -17.18
N LEU A 56 -20.12 -2.52 -16.35
CA LEU A 56 -18.78 -2.57 -15.80
C LEU A 56 -17.96 -3.70 -16.42
N ASP A 57 -16.69 -3.41 -16.70
CA ASP A 57 -15.68 -4.45 -16.97
C ASP A 57 -15.03 -4.83 -15.63
N TYR A 58 -15.40 -5.98 -15.07
CA TYR A 58 -14.80 -6.45 -13.81
C TYR A 58 -14.57 -7.95 -13.79
N GLU A 59 -13.56 -8.35 -12.98
CA GLU A 59 -13.27 -9.75 -12.65
C GLU A 59 -13.37 -9.95 -11.14
N TYR A 60 -14.29 -10.84 -10.74
CA TYR A 60 -14.50 -11.21 -9.35
C TYR A 60 -13.65 -12.41 -8.96
N MET A 61 -12.88 -12.28 -7.90
CA MET A 61 -12.01 -13.31 -7.35
C MET A 61 -12.36 -13.57 -5.89
N ARG A 62 -12.97 -14.72 -5.61
CA ARG A 62 -13.23 -15.18 -4.24
C ARG A 62 -11.99 -15.84 -3.66
N TYR A 63 -11.60 -15.43 -2.49
CA TYR A 63 -10.50 -15.99 -1.70
C TYR A 63 -11.02 -16.63 -0.41
N PRO A 64 -10.23 -17.47 0.27
CA PRO A 64 -10.51 -17.86 1.65
C PRO A 64 -10.72 -16.61 2.53
N PHE A 65 -11.49 -16.78 3.61
CA PHE A 65 -11.75 -15.67 4.52
C PHE A 65 -10.43 -15.13 5.12
N ASP A 66 -10.28 -13.81 5.11
CA ASP A 66 -9.14 -13.11 5.70
C ASP A 66 -9.22 -13.16 7.25
N ALA A 67 -9.05 -14.35 7.85
CA ALA A 67 -9.08 -14.53 9.30
C ALA A 67 -7.87 -13.88 9.98
N THR A 68 -6.74 -13.90 9.30
CA THR A 68 -5.45 -13.40 9.78
C THR A 68 -4.81 -12.47 8.76
N LEU A 69 -3.76 -11.74 9.16
CA LEU A 69 -2.95 -10.97 8.22
C LEU A 69 -2.22 -11.85 7.21
N GLN A 70 -1.86 -13.08 7.58
CA GLN A 70 -1.28 -14.03 6.63
C GLN A 70 -2.26 -14.38 5.50
N ASP A 71 -3.55 -14.58 5.82
CA ASP A 71 -4.58 -14.84 4.82
C ASP A 71 -4.73 -13.62 3.90
N PHE A 72 -4.78 -12.43 4.48
CA PHE A 72 -4.80 -11.17 3.74
C PHE A 72 -3.58 -11.01 2.81
N HIS A 73 -2.36 -11.27 3.29
CA HIS A 73 -1.15 -11.20 2.47
C HIS A 73 -1.18 -12.22 1.33
N ASN A 74 -1.68 -13.42 1.57
CA ASN A 74 -1.83 -14.46 0.55
C ASN A 74 -2.83 -14.02 -0.54
N LYS A 75 -3.97 -13.47 -0.14
CA LYS A 75 -4.96 -12.89 -1.05
C LYS A 75 -4.34 -11.80 -1.90
N MET A 76 -3.73 -10.79 -1.26
CA MET A 76 -3.17 -9.65 -1.96
C MET A 76 -2.08 -10.06 -2.95
N ALA A 77 -1.10 -10.87 -2.51
CA ALA A 77 -0.02 -11.34 -3.37
C ALA A 77 -0.55 -12.19 -4.55
N SER A 78 -1.64 -12.94 -4.36
CA SER A 78 -2.27 -13.70 -5.45
C SER A 78 -3.04 -12.80 -6.41
N ALA A 79 -3.81 -11.85 -5.87
CA ALA A 79 -4.68 -10.97 -6.67
C ALA A 79 -3.86 -10.04 -7.57
N VAL A 80 -2.82 -9.39 -7.04
CA VAL A 80 -2.00 -8.45 -7.83
C VAL A 80 -1.29 -9.13 -8.99
N MET A 81 -0.96 -10.42 -8.88
CA MET A 81 -0.31 -11.17 -9.96
C MET A 81 -1.24 -11.49 -11.14
N LYS A 82 -2.57 -11.32 -10.99
CA LYS A 82 -3.54 -11.49 -12.09
C LYS A 82 -3.75 -10.19 -12.87
N ILE A 83 -3.31 -9.07 -12.37
CA ILE A 83 -3.47 -7.76 -13.02
C ILE A 83 -2.54 -7.68 -14.22
N ASP A 84 -3.12 -7.41 -15.38
CA ASP A 84 -2.46 -7.37 -16.69
C ASP A 84 -2.32 -5.96 -17.28
N THR A 85 -2.78 -4.93 -16.57
CA THR A 85 -2.66 -3.53 -16.97
C THR A 85 -1.30 -2.94 -16.59
N ASP A 86 -0.87 -1.89 -17.29
CA ASP A 86 0.42 -1.23 -17.05
C ASP A 86 0.48 -0.54 -15.68
N THR A 87 -0.66 0.00 -15.27
CA THR A 87 -0.83 0.75 -14.01
C THR A 87 -2.06 0.27 -13.26
N THR A 88 -1.98 0.29 -11.94
CA THR A 88 -3.09 -0.09 -11.06
C THR A 88 -3.13 0.75 -9.81
N MET A 89 -4.28 0.74 -9.14
CA MET A 89 -4.54 1.39 -7.87
C MET A 89 -5.22 0.40 -6.93
N LEU A 90 -4.81 0.36 -5.67
CA LEU A 90 -5.54 -0.36 -4.63
C LEU A 90 -6.65 0.54 -4.09
N MET A 91 -7.83 -0.02 -3.90
CA MET A 91 -8.98 0.75 -3.43
C MET A 91 -9.81 -0.01 -2.40
N ASP A 92 -10.30 0.70 -1.40
CA ASP A 92 -11.27 0.23 -0.43
C ASP A 92 -12.70 0.53 -0.90
N ASN A 93 -13.69 -0.16 -0.36
CA ASN A 93 -15.07 -0.08 -0.85
C ASN A 93 -15.90 1.10 -0.29
N ASP A 94 -15.33 1.90 0.58
CA ASP A 94 -15.95 3.11 1.17
C ASP A 94 -15.49 4.42 0.53
N ASP A 95 -14.50 4.36 -0.33
CA ASP A 95 -13.93 5.50 -1.03
C ASP A 95 -14.59 5.78 -2.38
N PHE A 96 -14.41 6.99 -2.89
CA PHE A 96 -14.78 7.39 -4.25
C PHE A 96 -13.61 8.06 -4.93
N ILE A 97 -13.49 7.86 -6.23
CA ILE A 97 -12.39 8.40 -7.05
C ILE A 97 -12.93 9.29 -8.15
N GLU A 98 -12.09 10.25 -8.55
CA GLU A 98 -12.34 11.14 -9.67
C GLU A 98 -11.65 10.60 -10.93
N VAL A 99 -12.44 10.28 -11.96
CA VAL A 99 -11.93 9.70 -13.23
C VAL A 99 -10.88 10.61 -13.87
N ASP A 100 -11.10 11.93 -13.86
CA ASP A 100 -10.14 12.90 -14.41
C ASP A 100 -8.83 12.92 -13.60
N GLY A 101 -8.91 12.76 -12.29
CA GLY A 101 -7.74 12.62 -11.44
C GLY A 101 -6.93 11.38 -11.77
N ILE A 102 -7.60 10.25 -12.00
CA ILE A 102 -6.95 9.01 -12.46
C ILE A 102 -6.27 9.20 -13.80
N ASN A 103 -6.97 9.82 -14.78
CA ASN A 103 -6.40 10.11 -16.10
C ASN A 103 -5.11 10.92 -16.00
N ARG A 104 -5.08 11.95 -15.14
CA ARG A 104 -3.87 12.75 -14.87
C ARG A 104 -2.75 11.92 -14.27
N CYS A 105 -3.05 11.05 -13.29
CA CYS A 105 -2.05 10.15 -12.71
C CYS A 105 -1.45 9.22 -13.77
N VAL A 106 -2.28 8.61 -14.62
CA VAL A 106 -1.82 7.72 -15.70
C VAL A 106 -0.95 8.48 -16.72
N GLU A 107 -1.29 9.74 -17.03
CA GLU A 107 -0.49 10.58 -17.94
C GLU A 107 0.87 10.89 -17.35
N ILE A 108 0.94 11.26 -16.05
CA ILE A 108 2.19 11.51 -15.33
C ILE A 108 3.08 10.27 -15.36
N LEU A 109 2.50 9.08 -15.21
CA LEU A 109 3.25 7.82 -15.21
C LEU A 109 3.78 7.43 -16.58
N LYS A 110 3.50 8.15 -17.67
CA LYS A 110 4.22 7.98 -18.95
C LYS A 110 5.68 8.42 -18.83
N ASP A 111 5.98 9.34 -17.91
CA ASP A 111 7.36 9.60 -17.51
C ASP A 111 7.88 8.44 -16.64
N ASN A 112 8.90 7.76 -17.16
CA ASN A 112 9.48 6.59 -16.50
C ASN A 112 10.23 6.91 -15.20
N SER A 113 10.49 8.16 -14.89
CA SER A 113 11.09 8.57 -13.61
C SER A 113 10.12 8.39 -12.43
N TYR A 114 8.80 8.35 -12.68
CA TYR A 114 7.79 8.15 -11.65
C TYR A 114 7.33 6.69 -11.57
N CYS A 115 7.30 6.16 -10.36
CA CYS A 115 6.74 4.83 -10.05
C CYS A 115 5.26 4.90 -9.65
N SER A 116 4.85 6.03 -9.08
CA SER A 116 3.48 6.27 -8.65
C SER A 116 3.08 7.74 -8.75
N ALA A 117 1.77 7.98 -8.83
CA ALA A 117 1.19 9.32 -8.86
C ALA A 117 -0.13 9.36 -8.10
N ARG A 118 -0.45 10.51 -7.53
CA ARG A 118 -1.75 10.83 -6.95
C ARG A 118 -2.03 12.31 -7.00
N GLY A 119 -3.31 12.67 -6.88
CA GLY A 119 -3.77 14.03 -6.63
C GLY A 119 -4.11 14.28 -5.16
N LEU A 120 -4.94 15.26 -4.93
CA LEU A 120 -5.49 15.63 -3.63
C LEU A 120 -6.47 14.56 -3.14
N MET A 121 -6.31 14.17 -1.91
CA MET A 121 -7.27 13.33 -1.21
C MET A 121 -8.11 14.21 -0.30
N GLN A 122 -9.40 14.23 -0.55
CA GLN A 122 -10.37 14.90 0.30
C GLN A 122 -10.91 13.91 1.31
N THR A 123 -10.76 14.22 2.59
CA THR A 123 -11.28 13.41 3.68
C THR A 123 -12.39 14.15 4.37
N VAL A 124 -13.58 13.54 4.46
CA VAL A 124 -14.75 14.12 5.13
C VAL A 124 -14.83 13.60 6.55
N TYR A 125 -14.78 14.51 7.53
CA TYR A 125 -15.02 14.24 8.94
C TYR A 125 -16.23 15.02 9.42
N GLY A 126 -17.39 14.38 9.54
CA GLY A 126 -18.63 15.08 9.81
C GLY A 126 -18.90 16.14 8.74
N ASP A 127 -19.04 17.39 9.15
CA ASP A 127 -19.27 18.54 8.24
C ASP A 127 -17.96 19.19 7.74
N ASN A 128 -16.80 18.67 8.15
CA ASN A 128 -15.50 19.22 7.76
C ASN A 128 -14.86 18.40 6.66
N MET A 129 -14.30 19.10 5.68
CA MET A 129 -13.51 18.54 4.61
C MET A 129 -12.05 18.93 4.79
N TYR A 130 -11.17 17.95 4.77
CA TYR A 130 -9.73 18.13 4.88
C TYR A 130 -9.09 17.76 3.55
N GLU A 131 -8.22 18.62 3.07
CA GLU A 131 -7.40 18.35 1.89
C GLU A 131 -5.95 18.11 2.30
N LEU A 132 -5.34 17.08 1.75
CA LEU A 132 -3.97 16.74 2.02
C LEU A 132 -3.09 17.11 0.82
N TYR A 133 -2.20 18.08 1.01
CA TYR A 133 -1.26 18.61 -0.01
C TYR A 133 0.19 18.22 0.30
N PRO A 134 0.58 16.97 0.21
CA PRO A 134 1.97 16.59 0.45
C PRO A 134 2.83 16.88 -0.77
N ASP A 135 4.09 17.22 -0.54
CA ASP A 135 5.07 17.35 -1.61
C ASP A 135 5.39 16.02 -2.29
N SER A 136 5.77 16.09 -3.56
CA SER A 136 6.26 14.91 -4.30
C SER A 136 7.54 14.37 -3.66
N ILE A 137 7.69 13.05 -3.65
CA ILE A 137 8.92 12.39 -3.21
C ILE A 137 9.81 12.17 -4.44
N ILE A 138 10.83 12.98 -4.59
CA ILE A 138 11.77 12.94 -5.71
C ILE A 138 13.19 12.80 -5.15
N GLY A 139 13.96 11.87 -5.67
CA GLY A 139 15.34 11.65 -5.27
C GLY A 139 16.11 10.81 -6.29
N SER A 140 17.43 11.00 -6.32
CA SER A 140 18.35 10.30 -7.22
C SER A 140 18.56 8.84 -6.83
N SER A 141 18.40 8.52 -5.52
CA SER A 141 18.56 7.18 -4.96
C SER A 141 17.32 6.75 -4.17
N ALA A 142 17.17 5.46 -3.94
CA ALA A 142 16.12 4.93 -3.07
C ALA A 142 16.31 5.42 -1.62
N ALA A 143 17.55 5.46 -1.15
CA ALA A 143 17.89 5.98 0.17
C ALA A 143 17.39 7.41 0.36
N GLU A 144 17.66 8.32 -0.58
CA GLU A 144 17.20 9.71 -0.53
C GLU A 144 15.67 9.80 -0.48
N ARG A 145 14.97 9.03 -1.31
CA ARG A 145 13.50 9.03 -1.35
C ARG A 145 12.89 8.48 -0.07
N VAL A 146 13.47 7.42 0.51
CA VAL A 146 13.02 6.85 1.79
C VAL A 146 13.20 7.84 2.94
N ILE A 147 14.32 8.56 2.99
CA ILE A 147 14.56 9.63 3.98
C ILE A 147 13.48 10.71 3.86
N LYS A 148 13.20 11.21 2.66
CA LYS A 148 12.14 12.20 2.40
C LYS A 148 10.76 11.68 2.80
N GLN A 149 10.42 10.43 2.45
CA GLN A 149 9.16 9.81 2.86
C GLN A 149 9.05 9.69 4.38
N THR A 150 10.17 9.47 5.09
CA THR A 150 10.16 9.39 6.55
C THR A 150 9.93 10.76 7.19
N GLN A 151 10.55 11.80 6.67
CA GLN A 151 10.41 13.18 7.15
C GLN A 151 9.00 13.76 6.94
N GLN A 152 8.35 13.41 5.84
CA GLN A 152 7.01 13.88 5.47
C GLN A 152 6.06 12.70 5.20
N PHE A 153 5.90 11.83 6.19
CA PHE A 153 5.18 10.58 6.02
C PHE A 153 3.71 10.78 5.66
N HIS A 154 3.33 10.30 4.49
CA HIS A 154 1.95 10.20 4.04
C HIS A 154 1.68 8.81 3.44
N SER A 155 0.47 8.31 3.65
CA SER A 155 0.06 7.03 3.08
C SER A 155 0.10 7.07 1.54
N ASN A 156 0.64 6.03 0.94
CA ASN A 156 0.66 5.79 -0.50
C ASN A 156 -0.26 4.62 -0.90
N TRP A 157 -1.11 4.16 0.03
CA TRP A 157 -1.95 2.98 -0.17
C TRP A 157 -2.76 3.04 -1.46
N HIS A 158 -3.39 4.18 -1.74
CA HIS A 158 -4.26 4.38 -2.90
C HIS A 158 -3.57 4.99 -4.13
N ASN A 159 -2.24 5.17 -4.14
CA ASN A 159 -1.59 5.75 -5.30
C ASN A 159 -1.86 4.92 -6.57
N VAL A 160 -2.06 5.60 -7.69
CA VAL A 160 -1.90 4.97 -9.00
C VAL A 160 -0.43 4.66 -9.19
N ALA A 161 -0.09 3.41 -9.39
CA ALA A 161 1.30 2.96 -9.51
C ALA A 161 1.48 2.01 -10.70
N ARG A 162 2.72 1.82 -11.12
CA ARG A 162 3.05 0.79 -12.12
C ARG A 162 2.77 -0.58 -11.51
N THR A 163 2.02 -1.40 -12.23
CA THR A 163 1.54 -2.70 -11.74
C THR A 163 2.67 -3.60 -11.26
N LYS A 164 3.81 -3.64 -11.96
CA LYS A 164 4.97 -4.45 -11.55
C LYS A 164 5.50 -4.11 -10.15
N TYR A 165 5.43 -2.83 -9.75
CA TYR A 165 5.87 -2.41 -8.41
C TYR A 165 4.87 -2.84 -7.32
N ILE A 166 3.58 -2.76 -7.61
CA ILE A 166 2.54 -3.30 -6.71
C ILE A 166 2.69 -4.83 -6.57
N GLN A 167 2.99 -5.54 -7.65
CA GLN A 167 3.26 -6.98 -7.63
C GLN A 167 4.48 -7.32 -6.78
N ALA A 168 5.60 -6.61 -6.96
CA ALA A 168 6.81 -6.81 -6.16
C ALA A 168 6.54 -6.52 -4.68
N MET A 169 5.90 -5.40 -4.38
CA MET A 169 5.56 -4.97 -3.03
C MET A 169 4.78 -6.03 -2.26
N TRP A 170 3.70 -6.56 -2.84
CA TRP A 170 2.87 -7.55 -2.16
C TRP A 170 3.53 -8.93 -2.04
N LYS A 171 4.38 -9.33 -2.98
CA LYS A 171 5.23 -10.53 -2.81
C LYS A 171 6.23 -10.36 -1.66
N ILE A 172 6.88 -9.20 -1.56
CA ILE A 172 7.82 -8.88 -0.47
C ILE A 172 7.10 -8.89 0.88
N ILE A 173 5.93 -8.22 0.99
CA ILE A 173 5.13 -8.19 2.22
C ILE A 173 4.70 -9.61 2.62
N LYS A 174 4.29 -10.44 1.67
CA LYS A 174 3.94 -11.85 1.94
C LYS A 174 5.12 -12.64 2.51
N ILE A 175 6.34 -12.46 1.98
CA ILE A 175 7.57 -13.13 2.47
C ILE A 175 7.90 -12.68 3.90
N ALA A 176 7.88 -11.36 4.15
CA ALA A 176 8.14 -10.80 5.48
C ALA A 176 7.07 -11.22 6.48
N ASN A 177 5.82 -11.29 6.04
CA ASN A 177 4.66 -11.66 6.83
C ASN A 177 4.52 -10.84 8.13
N PRO A 178 4.42 -9.51 8.04
CA PRO A 178 4.18 -8.70 9.22
C PRO A 178 2.81 -9.02 9.85
N GLN A 179 2.78 -9.08 11.18
CA GLN A 179 1.57 -9.36 11.95
C GLN A 179 0.98 -8.10 12.61
N ASN A 180 1.44 -6.93 12.19
CA ASN A 180 0.93 -5.63 12.59
C ASN A 180 0.51 -4.84 11.34
N PHE A 181 -0.77 -4.45 11.26
CA PHE A 181 -1.30 -3.76 10.09
C PHE A 181 -0.63 -2.40 9.84
N ARG A 182 -0.19 -1.70 10.90
CA ARG A 182 0.58 -0.45 10.76
C ARG A 182 1.91 -0.68 10.03
N ILE A 183 2.55 -1.83 10.27
CA ILE A 183 3.76 -2.21 9.54
C ILE A 183 3.43 -2.52 8.08
N VAL A 184 2.29 -3.16 7.79
CA VAL A 184 1.83 -3.37 6.40
C VAL A 184 1.64 -2.05 5.68
N GLU A 185 0.91 -1.09 6.27
CA GLU A 185 0.71 0.25 5.71
C GLU A 185 2.03 0.98 5.47
N GLN A 186 2.95 0.94 6.44
CA GLN A 186 4.27 1.56 6.30
C GLN A 186 5.09 0.88 5.21
N SER A 187 5.04 -0.45 5.12
CA SER A 187 5.75 -1.20 4.08
C SER A 187 5.31 -0.78 2.68
N THR A 188 4.01 -0.62 2.45
CA THR A 188 3.50 -0.15 1.15
C THR A 188 4.01 1.25 0.81
N CYS A 189 4.09 2.14 1.82
CA CYS A 189 4.56 3.51 1.63
C CYS A 189 6.05 3.55 1.29
N TYR A 190 6.89 2.86 2.05
CA TYR A 190 8.34 2.87 1.84
C TYR A 190 8.75 2.11 0.58
N LEU A 191 8.21 0.91 0.33
CA LEU A 191 8.53 0.14 -0.87
C LEU A 191 8.14 0.90 -2.14
N ASN A 192 7.00 1.60 -2.13
CA ASN A 192 6.62 2.46 -3.24
C ASN A 192 7.71 3.50 -3.54
N THR A 193 8.22 4.20 -2.52
CA THR A 193 9.26 5.24 -2.71
C THR A 193 10.63 4.67 -3.03
N VAL A 194 10.92 3.43 -2.64
CA VAL A 194 12.15 2.74 -3.09
C VAL A 194 12.14 2.53 -4.60
N PHE A 195 11.01 2.11 -5.16
CA PHE A 195 10.92 1.74 -6.58
C PHE A 195 10.99 2.93 -7.54
N GLY A 196 10.84 4.17 -7.08
CA GLY A 196 10.99 5.36 -7.90
C GLY A 196 10.40 6.61 -7.27
N ASN A 197 10.40 7.70 -8.02
CA ASN A 197 9.77 8.95 -7.59
C ASN A 197 8.25 8.78 -7.46
N SER A 198 7.65 9.46 -6.48
CA SER A 198 6.21 9.51 -6.29
C SER A 198 5.71 10.93 -6.53
N TYR A 199 4.90 11.11 -7.56
CA TYR A 199 4.29 12.40 -7.87
C TYR A 199 3.07 12.66 -6.99
N ARG A 200 2.92 13.90 -6.53
CA ARG A 200 1.77 14.36 -5.74
C ARG A 200 1.33 15.73 -6.28
N GLY A 201 0.15 15.77 -6.89
CA GLY A 201 -0.39 16.94 -7.57
C GLY A 201 -1.54 17.62 -6.83
N ASP A 202 -1.87 18.82 -7.26
CA ASP A 202 -2.91 19.70 -6.70
C ASP A 202 -4.27 19.58 -7.43
N PHE A 203 -4.59 18.42 -7.95
CA PHE A 203 -5.85 18.13 -8.64
C PHE A 203 -6.71 17.12 -7.85
N PRO A 204 -8.04 17.24 -7.90
CA PRO A 204 -8.93 16.28 -7.26
C PRO A 204 -8.66 14.86 -7.76
N TRP A 205 -8.61 13.91 -6.85
CA TRP A 205 -8.28 12.53 -7.17
C TRP A 205 -9.15 11.52 -6.43
N MET A 206 -9.38 11.74 -5.13
CA MET A 206 -10.06 10.77 -4.29
C MET A 206 -10.83 11.44 -3.16
N HIS A 207 -12.02 10.93 -2.88
CA HIS A 207 -12.79 11.23 -1.69
C HIS A 207 -12.71 10.03 -0.74
N HIS A 208 -11.94 10.19 0.32
CA HIS A 208 -11.78 9.16 1.33
C HIS A 208 -12.97 9.17 2.29
N GLY A 209 -13.76 8.09 2.23
CA GLY A 209 -14.92 7.91 3.08
C GLY A 209 -14.52 7.51 4.49
N GLN A 210 -14.64 8.41 5.45
CA GLN A 210 -14.55 8.04 6.87
C GLN A 210 -15.90 7.62 7.44
N SER A 211 -16.68 6.92 6.65
CA SER A 211 -17.95 6.43 7.07
C SER A 211 -17.76 5.43 8.21
N GLU A 212 -18.21 5.82 9.37
CA GLU A 212 -18.46 4.91 10.48
C GLU A 212 -17.21 4.20 11.05
N ARG A 213 -16.16 4.98 11.41
CA ARG A 213 -15.08 4.47 12.29
C ARG A 213 -15.63 3.78 13.56
N ILE A 214 -16.84 4.14 13.96
CA ILE A 214 -17.56 3.52 15.09
C ILE A 214 -18.02 2.10 14.76
N GLN A 215 -18.21 1.79 13.47
CA GLN A 215 -18.46 0.43 12.98
C GLN A 215 -17.21 -0.19 12.33
N LEU A 216 -16.05 0.15 12.78
CA LEU A 216 -14.89 -0.73 12.68
C LEU A 216 -15.28 -2.00 13.44
N SER A 217 -16.36 -2.55 12.93
CA SER A 217 -16.89 -3.81 13.32
C SER A 217 -15.74 -4.79 13.39
N SER A 218 -15.80 -5.66 14.30
CA SER A 218 -15.17 -6.97 14.45
C SER A 218 -14.53 -7.63 13.19
N GLY A 219 -14.55 -7.00 12.05
CA GLY A 219 -14.06 -7.45 10.77
C GLY A 219 -12.81 -6.76 10.25
N THR A 220 -12.37 -5.65 10.81
CA THR A 220 -11.15 -4.98 10.32
C THR A 220 -9.93 -5.46 11.09
N LEU A 221 -8.91 -5.88 10.35
CA LEU A 221 -7.63 -6.29 10.92
C LEU A 221 -6.94 -5.16 11.71
N GLN A 222 -7.37 -3.91 11.53
CA GLN A 222 -6.86 -2.73 12.23
C GLN A 222 -7.29 -2.63 13.69
N SER A 223 -8.45 -3.18 14.06
CA SER A 223 -9.04 -3.02 15.41
C SER A 223 -8.25 -3.70 16.53
N HIS A 224 -7.28 -4.54 16.17
CA HIS A 224 -6.53 -5.38 17.12
C HIS A 224 -5.08 -4.95 17.33
N PHE A 225 -4.64 -3.82 16.71
CA PHE A 225 -3.23 -3.44 16.74
C PHE A 225 -2.99 -2.15 17.50
N PRO A 226 -1.92 -2.09 18.32
CA PRO A 226 -1.56 -0.88 19.03
C PRO A 226 -1.24 0.25 18.05
N SER A 227 -1.48 1.48 18.47
CA SER A 227 -1.01 2.66 17.77
C SER A 227 0.52 2.66 17.69
N GLN A 228 1.08 3.45 16.78
CA GLN A 228 2.53 3.59 16.70
C GLN A 228 3.12 4.11 18.03
N GLN A 229 2.42 5.01 18.69
CA GLN A 229 2.82 5.53 20.00
C GLN A 229 2.87 4.43 21.06
N GLU A 230 1.88 3.53 21.07
CA GLU A 230 1.82 2.40 22.03
C GLU A 230 2.98 1.44 21.80
N TRP A 231 3.30 1.06 20.55
CA TRP A 231 4.42 0.15 20.31
C TRP A 231 5.77 0.77 20.69
N ILE A 232 5.96 2.09 20.42
CA ILE A 232 7.17 2.82 20.80
C ILE A 232 7.30 2.83 22.33
N ASN A 233 6.24 3.15 23.03
CA ASN A 233 6.26 3.22 24.49
C ASN A 233 6.46 1.85 25.16
N SER A 234 5.73 0.83 24.72
CA SER A 234 5.73 -0.50 25.34
C SER A 234 6.92 -1.38 24.93
N GLY A 235 7.54 -1.10 23.78
CA GLY A 235 8.52 -1.99 23.17
C GLY A 235 7.94 -3.28 22.58
N TYR A 236 6.63 -3.42 22.48
CA TYR A 236 6.01 -4.47 21.67
C TYR A 236 6.37 -4.28 20.20
N TRP A 237 6.32 -5.34 19.42
CA TRP A 237 6.51 -5.30 17.97
C TRP A 237 7.94 -4.96 17.49
N LEU A 238 8.97 -5.19 18.32
CA LEU A 238 10.35 -5.02 17.89
C LEU A 238 10.69 -5.93 16.70
N GLU A 239 10.20 -7.17 16.69
CA GLU A 239 10.34 -8.10 15.55
C GLU A 239 9.60 -7.58 14.31
N GLU A 240 8.44 -6.96 14.48
CA GLU A 240 7.68 -6.38 13.38
C GLU A 240 8.42 -5.19 12.75
N PHE A 241 9.09 -4.38 13.57
CA PHE A 241 9.98 -3.33 13.07
C PHE A 241 11.17 -3.91 12.30
N ASN A 242 11.75 -5.04 12.74
CA ASN A 242 12.79 -5.71 11.98
C ASN A 242 12.27 -6.20 10.62
N LYS A 243 11.06 -6.77 10.54
CA LYS A 243 10.45 -7.14 9.25
C LYS A 243 10.31 -5.94 8.31
N LEU A 244 9.90 -4.77 8.83
CA LEU A 244 9.87 -3.53 8.05
C LEU A 244 11.26 -3.13 7.56
N THR A 245 12.26 -3.21 8.46
CA THR A 245 13.66 -2.89 8.14
C THR A 245 14.22 -3.85 7.08
N GLU A 246 13.93 -5.15 7.19
CA GLU A 246 14.31 -6.17 6.22
C GLU A 246 13.73 -5.86 4.83
N MET A 247 12.42 -5.57 4.75
CA MET A 247 11.75 -5.26 3.48
C MET A 247 12.35 -4.03 2.81
N VAL A 248 12.42 -2.93 3.55
CA VAL A 248 12.86 -1.64 2.99
C VAL A 248 14.36 -1.62 2.74
N GLY A 249 15.16 -2.17 3.68
CA GLY A 249 16.61 -2.25 3.57
C GLY A 249 17.06 -3.15 2.40
N ALA A 250 16.44 -4.32 2.22
CA ALA A 250 16.68 -5.17 1.07
C ALA A 250 16.35 -4.46 -0.25
N ALA A 251 15.24 -3.73 -0.29
CA ALA A 251 14.84 -3.00 -1.49
C ALA A 251 15.78 -1.81 -1.80
N ILE A 252 16.26 -1.08 -0.77
CA ILE A 252 17.30 -0.04 -0.94
C ILE A 252 18.57 -0.67 -1.49
N SER A 253 19.05 -1.76 -0.86
CA SER A 253 20.24 -2.47 -1.31
C SER A 253 20.17 -2.87 -2.78
N TYR A 254 19.05 -3.46 -3.18
CA TYR A 254 18.83 -3.89 -4.55
C TYR A 254 18.83 -2.73 -5.54
N HIS A 255 18.09 -1.66 -5.23
CA HIS A 255 17.88 -0.53 -6.12
C HIS A 255 19.13 0.35 -6.26
N ASP A 256 19.79 0.66 -5.14
CA ASP A 256 20.95 1.56 -5.12
C ASP A 256 22.29 0.84 -5.32
N GLY A 257 22.29 -0.51 -5.36
CA GLY A 257 23.50 -1.31 -5.55
C GLY A 257 24.46 -1.29 -4.36
N VAL A 258 23.97 -0.98 -3.16
CA VAL A 258 24.75 -1.00 -1.91
C VAL A 258 24.67 -2.37 -1.22
N SER A 259 25.51 -2.62 -0.22
CA SER A 259 25.41 -3.88 0.57
C SER A 259 24.08 -4.00 1.29
N ILE A 260 23.69 -5.23 1.65
CA ILE A 260 22.46 -5.45 2.45
C ILE A 260 22.57 -4.73 3.79
N GLU A 261 23.72 -4.81 4.44
CA GLU A 261 24.01 -4.16 5.70
C GLU A 261 23.85 -2.63 5.62
N ASP A 262 24.33 -2.03 4.52
CA ASP A 262 24.14 -0.58 4.29
C ASP A 262 22.67 -0.23 4.07
N GLY A 263 21.94 -1.01 3.26
CA GLY A 263 20.51 -0.81 3.05
C GLY A 263 19.70 -0.87 4.36
N LEU A 264 19.95 -1.90 5.17
CA LEU A 264 19.33 -2.06 6.49
C LEU A 264 19.68 -0.90 7.44
N LYS A 265 20.94 -0.48 7.43
CA LYS A 265 21.44 0.63 8.24
C LYS A 265 20.79 1.95 7.84
N ILE A 266 20.73 2.27 6.56
CA ILE A 266 20.10 3.49 6.03
C ILE A 266 18.67 3.63 6.55
N PHE A 267 17.84 2.58 6.38
CA PHE A 267 16.46 2.64 6.84
C PHE A 267 16.35 2.79 8.35
N ARG A 268 17.11 2.00 9.12
CA ARG A 268 17.12 2.07 10.57
C ARG A 268 17.49 3.46 11.09
N GLU A 269 18.50 4.09 10.51
CA GLU A 269 19.01 5.38 10.96
C GLU A 269 18.07 6.54 10.60
N CYS A 270 17.31 6.45 9.52
CA CYS A 270 16.38 7.52 9.14
C CYS A 270 15.02 7.43 9.85
N TYR A 271 14.68 6.30 10.48
CA TYR A 271 13.33 6.08 10.98
C TYR A 271 12.90 7.07 12.09
N HIS A 272 13.83 7.61 12.87
CA HIS A 272 13.55 8.63 13.89
C HIS A 272 13.00 9.93 13.30
N PHE A 273 13.25 10.25 12.03
CA PHE A 273 12.69 11.44 11.38
C PHE A 273 11.16 11.44 11.32
N LYS A 274 10.54 10.26 11.45
CA LYS A 274 9.08 10.12 11.44
C LYS A 274 8.41 10.74 12.66
N LEU A 275 9.08 10.71 13.82
CA LEU A 275 8.61 11.25 15.10
C LEU A 275 9.79 11.91 15.83
N PRO A 276 10.23 13.07 15.36
CA PRO A 276 11.44 13.72 15.90
C PRO A 276 11.33 14.04 17.38
N GLU A 277 10.13 14.28 17.90
CA GLU A 277 9.86 14.51 19.33
C GLU A 277 10.09 13.28 20.20
N LEU A 278 10.11 12.09 19.62
CA LEU A 278 10.37 10.82 20.30
C LEU A 278 11.72 10.20 19.89
N LYS A 279 12.62 10.98 19.32
CA LYS A 279 13.87 10.48 18.73
C LYS A 279 14.64 9.56 19.68
N ASP A 280 14.89 9.99 20.91
CA ASP A 280 15.70 9.23 21.86
C ASP A 280 15.05 7.88 22.20
N LEU A 281 13.73 7.84 22.37
CA LEU A 281 13.00 6.60 22.63
C LEU A 281 12.99 5.71 21.39
N LEU A 282 12.82 6.27 20.20
CA LEU A 282 12.91 5.52 18.95
C LEU A 282 14.29 4.91 18.75
N ASP A 283 15.36 5.65 19.01
CA ASP A 283 16.73 5.14 18.90
C ASP A 283 16.98 3.96 19.85
N ILE A 284 16.42 4.02 21.07
CA ILE A 284 16.46 2.89 22.01
C ILE A 284 15.70 1.67 21.42
N ARG A 285 14.47 1.86 20.90
CA ARG A 285 13.66 0.77 20.35
C ARG A 285 14.30 0.17 19.09
N VAL A 286 14.81 1.00 18.21
CA VAL A 286 15.54 0.59 17.01
C VAL A 286 16.78 -0.24 17.38
N SER A 287 17.54 0.19 18.41
CA SER A 287 18.67 -0.56 18.93
C SER A 287 18.27 -1.92 19.54
N GLN A 288 17.16 -1.94 20.27
CA GLN A 288 16.62 -3.19 20.84
C GLN A 288 16.18 -4.16 19.71
N ALA A 289 15.48 -3.68 18.69
CA ALA A 289 15.08 -4.48 17.54
C ALA A 289 16.30 -5.05 16.80
N PHE A 290 17.31 -4.22 16.56
CA PHE A 290 18.55 -4.68 15.92
C PHE A 290 19.23 -5.84 16.64
N LYS A 291 19.20 -5.87 17.96
CA LYS A 291 19.76 -6.97 18.76
C LYS A 291 19.04 -8.31 18.58
N LEU A 292 17.80 -8.31 18.10
CA LEU A 292 17.06 -9.54 17.77
C LEU A 292 17.59 -10.21 16.49
N GLY A 293 18.36 -9.46 15.67
CA GLY A 293 18.88 -9.94 14.39
C GLY A 293 17.88 -9.85 13.25
N TYR A 294 18.35 -10.10 12.04
CA TYR A 294 17.58 -10.10 10.79
C TYR A 294 17.49 -11.48 10.16
N ASN A 295 16.43 -11.73 9.40
CA ASN A 295 16.23 -12.98 8.68
C ASN A 295 16.79 -12.88 7.25
N TYR A 296 18.08 -13.17 7.07
CA TYR A 296 18.75 -13.09 5.78
C TYR A 296 18.15 -14.02 4.72
N ASN A 297 17.62 -15.18 5.09
CA ASN A 297 16.94 -16.06 4.14
C ASN A 297 15.70 -15.40 3.52
N LYS A 298 14.95 -14.64 4.30
CA LYS A 298 13.81 -13.84 3.78
C LYS A 298 14.30 -12.68 2.92
N ILE A 299 15.36 -11.99 3.33
CA ILE A 299 16.00 -10.93 2.55
C ILE A 299 16.38 -11.45 1.17
N ASP A 300 17.04 -12.59 1.07
CA ASP A 300 17.41 -13.21 -0.21
C ASP A 300 16.20 -13.52 -1.09
N GLN A 301 15.11 -14.05 -0.51
CA GLN A 301 13.86 -14.28 -1.24
C GLN A 301 13.24 -12.97 -1.75
N MET A 302 13.30 -11.87 -1.00
CA MET A 302 12.82 -10.56 -1.42
C MET A 302 13.66 -10.00 -2.58
N LEU A 303 14.99 -10.16 -2.54
CA LEU A 303 15.90 -9.78 -3.62
C LEU A 303 15.57 -10.56 -4.90
N GLN A 304 15.32 -11.86 -4.78
CA GLN A 304 14.91 -12.70 -5.90
C GLN A 304 13.59 -12.22 -6.53
N VAL A 305 12.60 -11.85 -5.75
CA VAL A 305 11.32 -11.28 -6.26
C VAL A 305 11.57 -10.05 -7.12
N MET A 306 12.45 -9.15 -6.67
CA MET A 306 12.76 -7.93 -7.43
C MET A 306 13.49 -8.23 -8.74
N GLN A 307 14.34 -9.25 -8.76
CA GLN A 307 15.01 -9.73 -9.96
C GLN A 307 14.02 -10.35 -10.95
N GLU A 308 13.16 -11.27 -10.49
CA GLU A 308 12.15 -11.95 -11.31
C GLU A 308 11.17 -10.98 -11.98
N LEU A 309 10.79 -9.92 -11.28
CA LEU A 309 9.88 -8.89 -11.79
C LEU A 309 10.61 -7.76 -12.54
N ASN A 310 11.91 -7.89 -12.78
CA ASN A 310 12.73 -6.91 -13.47
C ASN A 310 12.52 -5.49 -12.91
N ILE A 311 12.58 -5.36 -11.57
CA ILE A 311 12.55 -4.05 -10.93
C ILE A 311 13.83 -3.30 -11.30
N GLU A 312 13.68 -2.06 -11.78
CA GLU A 312 14.82 -1.26 -12.21
C GLU A 312 15.73 -0.92 -11.02
N LYS A 313 17.03 -0.97 -11.29
CA LYS A 313 18.07 -0.41 -10.42
C LYS A 313 18.26 1.07 -10.74
N ALA A 314 18.77 1.85 -9.78
CA ALA A 314 19.21 3.20 -10.05
C ALA A 314 20.25 3.17 -11.21
N LYS A 315 20.11 4.08 -12.14
CA LYS A 315 21.16 4.24 -13.16
C LYS A 315 22.38 4.83 -12.45
N THR A 316 23.42 4.02 -12.33
CA THR A 316 24.74 4.46 -11.86
C THR A 316 25.32 5.50 -12.80
#